data_4704b7da756ac7066077d4cc9143544d
#
_entry.id   4704b7da756ac7066077d4cc9143544d
#
_cell.length_a   1.000
_cell.length_b   1.000
_cell.length_c   1.000
_cell.angle_alpha   90.00
_cell.angle_beta   90.00
_cell.angle_gamma   90.00
#
_symmetry.space_group_name_H-M   'P 1'
#
loop_
_entity.id
_entity.type
_entity.pdbx_description
1 polymer ?
#
loop_
_entity_poly.entity_id
_entity_poly.type
_entity_poly.pdbx_seq_one_letter_code
_entity_poly.pdbx_strand_id
1 'polypeptide(L)'
;MLSTSVTTTLLALAVFVGIAGNARAISNPDNLGQWNKPAEIGPDKECPGFLVNLGPTGARAILKESSFVVKHVFSKSPADGQLRLDDEITGINGKPFTKHTFGKCYSMEPGNGYEGPIMDMGKAIEDSEGKDGTLSLDVIRDTKPTKVDIKLDPIGRFSDTFPKHCKKSGKLAARAMDYLVQHPEEHTGEVHEKGLFGLALLAQGKMKEAETLAMAWNTPPEATAWTWYRSYQAIFLGEYFLQAGDKRVLPTIEENCKQLYLSQVIDPSLYKDRMHSGQPQAANYLKGGNGHGARIAGYGTMTITTLMTLLSWELAEDCGIKIEDFNRDIAYDCIHTNTNESGYMGYRFATGAYSPVGLQGLSIIVHRVANRTGTDDYVTRVTRGLENSKTRINDGHGDNSLAWGWAFLGIQLSGNDIATRSLLDYNKAFINMARTHDGAFVIQPGRNLHEKAYYMSPRIHPTAAMVIALGTEKPKLRIQGVKGKPQS
;
A
#
# COMPACT_ATOMS: atom_id res chain seq x y z
N MET A 1 15.97 58.40 -2.52
CA MET A 1 15.00 57.69 -3.38
C MET A 1 15.73 56.49 -4.00
N LEU A 2 15.63 55.36 -3.39
CA LEU A 2 16.07 54.08 -3.94
C LEU A 2 15.00 53.04 -3.55
N SER A 3 14.22 52.65 -4.52
CA SER A 3 13.15 51.64 -4.41
C SER A 3 13.79 50.25 -4.51
N THR A 4 13.76 49.52 -3.44
CA THR A 4 14.07 48.07 -3.43
C THR A 4 12.78 47.29 -3.68
N SER A 5 12.62 46.77 -4.88
CA SER A 5 11.56 45.83 -5.21
C SER A 5 11.93 44.46 -4.63
N VAL A 6 11.17 44.04 -3.64
CA VAL A 6 11.19 42.67 -3.13
C VAL A 6 10.30 41.83 -4.06
N THR A 7 10.94 41.03 -4.88
CA THR A 7 10.24 40.04 -5.71
C THR A 7 9.83 38.86 -4.82
N THR A 8 8.60 38.88 -4.40
CA THR A 8 7.98 37.75 -3.66
C THR A 8 7.63 36.68 -4.67
N THR A 9 8.40 35.63 -4.72
CA THR A 9 8.05 34.42 -5.48
C THR A 9 6.92 33.72 -4.74
N LEU A 10 5.67 33.96 -5.15
CA LEU A 10 4.51 33.22 -4.74
C LEU A 10 4.60 31.85 -5.39
N LEU A 11 4.96 30.85 -4.60
CA LEU A 11 4.68 29.45 -4.93
C LEU A 11 3.15 29.29 -4.89
N ALA A 12 2.53 29.25 -6.06
CA ALA A 12 1.11 28.95 -6.18
C ALA A 12 0.89 27.48 -5.80
N LEU A 13 0.58 27.23 -4.53
CA LEU A 13 -0.03 25.98 -4.11
C LEU A 13 -1.44 26.01 -4.68
N ALA A 14 -1.71 25.20 -5.68
CA ALA A 14 -3.06 25.02 -6.22
C ALA A 14 -3.96 24.53 -5.08
N VAL A 15 -4.84 25.41 -4.63
CA VAL A 15 -5.94 25.08 -3.73
C VAL A 15 -6.83 24.11 -4.51
N PHE A 16 -6.86 22.85 -4.11
CA PHE A 16 -7.77 21.86 -4.62
C PHE A 16 -9.19 22.23 -4.22
N VAL A 17 -9.85 23.05 -5.02
CA VAL A 17 -11.29 23.17 -5.03
C VAL A 17 -11.80 21.91 -5.70
N GLY A 18 -12.53 21.11 -4.93
CA GLY A 18 -13.10 19.87 -5.40
C GLY A 18 -14.01 20.08 -6.61
N ILE A 19 -13.51 19.79 -7.78
CA ILE A 19 -14.32 19.39 -8.90
C ILE A 19 -14.41 17.86 -8.75
N ALA A 20 -15.61 17.37 -8.46
CA ALA A 20 -15.96 15.97 -8.67
C ALA A 20 -15.91 15.67 -10.18
N GLY A 21 -14.74 15.78 -10.75
CA GLY A 21 -14.40 15.24 -12.06
C GLY A 21 -14.06 13.79 -11.83
N ASN A 22 -14.73 12.89 -12.52
CA ASN A 22 -14.40 11.47 -12.62
C ASN A 22 -12.89 11.31 -12.49
N ALA A 23 -12.44 10.68 -11.39
CA ALA A 23 -11.05 10.35 -11.20
C ALA A 23 -10.64 9.56 -12.45
N ARG A 24 -9.98 10.22 -13.37
CA ARG A 24 -9.39 9.55 -14.50
C ARG A 24 -8.27 8.75 -13.90
N ALA A 25 -8.47 7.44 -13.84
CA ALA A 25 -7.35 6.55 -13.65
C ALA A 25 -6.24 7.04 -14.57
N ILE A 26 -5.05 7.23 -14.02
CA ILE A 26 -3.93 7.74 -14.80
C ILE A 26 -3.75 6.77 -15.94
N SER A 27 -4.15 7.22 -17.11
CA SER A 27 -3.91 6.46 -18.31
C SER A 27 -2.42 6.41 -18.52
N ASN A 28 -1.90 5.27 -18.82
CA ASN A 28 -0.62 5.15 -19.48
C ASN A 28 -0.51 6.27 -20.52
N PRO A 29 0.59 7.05 -20.56
CA PRO A 29 0.76 8.17 -21.49
C PRO A 29 0.44 7.83 -22.94
N ASP A 30 0.58 6.57 -23.34
CA ASP A 30 0.34 6.10 -24.70
C ASP A 30 -1.05 5.48 -24.89
N ASN A 31 -2.00 5.78 -24.03
CA ASN A 31 -3.36 5.22 -24.16
C ASN A 31 -3.44 3.69 -24.26
N LEU A 32 -2.44 2.97 -23.81
CA LEU A 32 -2.56 1.51 -23.65
C LEU A 32 -3.57 1.16 -22.56
N GLY A 33 -4.42 2.13 -22.36
CA GLY A 33 -5.50 2.07 -21.47
C GLY A 33 -5.05 2.10 -20.02
N GLN A 34 -6.01 2.14 -19.22
CA GLN A 34 -5.86 1.76 -17.84
C GLN A 34 -5.41 0.32 -17.89
N TRP A 35 -4.19 0.04 -17.47
CA TRP A 35 -3.68 -1.33 -17.45
C TRP A 35 -4.47 -2.27 -16.54
N ASN A 36 -5.49 -1.77 -15.96
CA ASN A 36 -6.58 -2.45 -15.30
C ASN A 36 -7.82 -2.66 -16.18
N LYS A 37 -7.81 -2.37 -17.49
CA LYS A 37 -8.92 -2.67 -18.39
C LYS A 37 -8.64 -3.93 -19.20
N PRO A 38 -9.28 -5.06 -18.92
CA PRO A 38 -9.11 -6.30 -19.69
C PRO A 38 -9.52 -6.14 -21.14
N ALA A 39 -10.51 -5.31 -21.39
CA ALA A 39 -11.06 -5.09 -22.72
C ALA A 39 -10.04 -4.59 -23.75
N GLU A 40 -8.96 -3.96 -23.32
CA GLU A 40 -7.96 -3.40 -24.26
C GLU A 40 -6.97 -4.43 -24.78
N ILE A 41 -6.85 -5.56 -24.07
CA ILE A 41 -6.02 -6.67 -24.50
C ILE A 41 -6.87 -7.82 -25.04
N GLY A 42 -8.17 -7.73 -24.87
CA GLY A 42 -9.19 -8.65 -25.36
C GLY A 42 -9.45 -9.82 -24.41
N PRO A 43 -10.72 -10.26 -24.32
CA PRO A 43 -11.13 -11.33 -23.41
C PRO A 43 -10.60 -12.70 -23.82
N ASP A 44 -10.20 -12.84 -25.10
CA ASP A 44 -9.75 -14.12 -25.67
C ASP A 44 -8.22 -14.32 -25.56
N LYS A 45 -7.53 -13.44 -24.84
CA LYS A 45 -6.09 -13.55 -24.61
C LYS A 45 -5.83 -14.49 -23.44
N GLU A 46 -4.80 -15.30 -23.55
CA GLU A 46 -4.39 -16.27 -22.51
C GLU A 46 -4.14 -15.63 -21.15
N CYS A 47 -3.68 -14.41 -21.13
CA CYS A 47 -3.50 -13.62 -19.95
C CYS A 47 -4.39 -12.39 -20.06
N PRO A 48 -5.65 -12.51 -19.61
CA PRO A 48 -6.66 -11.52 -19.92
C PRO A 48 -6.32 -10.20 -19.26
N GLY A 49 -5.76 -9.35 -20.05
CA GLY A 49 -5.76 -7.97 -19.75
C GLY A 49 -4.69 -7.44 -18.83
N PHE A 50 -3.79 -8.27 -18.32
CA PHE A 50 -2.80 -7.76 -17.41
C PHE A 50 -1.51 -7.41 -18.09
N LEU A 51 -1.14 -6.14 -17.96
CA LEU A 51 0.22 -5.73 -18.23
C LEU A 51 1.00 -5.76 -16.92
N VAL A 52 1.88 -6.74 -16.80
CA VAL A 52 2.86 -6.81 -15.73
C VAL A 52 3.91 -5.73 -15.94
N ASN A 53 4.17 -4.93 -14.94
CA ASN A 53 5.29 -3.99 -14.95
C ASN A 53 6.60 -4.77 -14.81
N LEU A 54 7.57 -4.50 -15.68
CA LEU A 54 8.88 -5.16 -15.68
C LEU A 54 9.93 -4.37 -14.88
N GLY A 55 9.51 -3.85 -13.72
CA GLY A 55 10.41 -3.12 -12.82
C GLY A 55 10.96 -1.82 -13.43
N PRO A 56 12.18 -1.43 -13.05
CA PRO A 56 12.81 -0.18 -13.49
C PRO A 56 13.23 -0.19 -14.95
N THR A 57 12.93 -1.24 -15.71
CA THR A 57 13.20 -1.25 -17.16
C THR A 57 12.39 -0.23 -17.92
N GLY A 58 11.18 0.12 -17.41
CA GLY A 58 10.22 0.96 -18.13
C GLY A 58 9.50 0.23 -19.25
N ALA A 59 9.42 -1.10 -19.20
CA ALA A 59 8.59 -1.89 -20.08
C ALA A 59 7.42 -2.52 -19.31
N ARG A 60 6.33 -2.82 -20.03
CA ARG A 60 5.20 -3.60 -19.55
C ARG A 60 4.87 -4.72 -20.53
N ALA A 61 4.45 -5.84 -20.01
CA ALA A 61 4.27 -7.04 -20.80
C ALA A 61 3.08 -7.89 -20.36
N ILE A 62 2.60 -8.72 -21.25
CA ILE A 62 1.72 -9.84 -20.93
C ILE A 62 2.60 -10.99 -20.43
N LEU A 63 2.24 -11.54 -19.27
CA LEU A 63 2.86 -12.76 -18.75
C LEU A 63 2.29 -13.98 -19.47
N LYS A 64 3.17 -14.85 -19.93
CA LYS A 64 2.88 -16.23 -20.38
C LYS A 64 3.49 -17.24 -19.38
N GLU A 65 3.31 -18.53 -19.64
CA GLU A 65 3.83 -19.58 -18.75
C GLU A 65 5.33 -19.43 -18.45
N SER A 66 6.14 -19.09 -19.45
CA SER A 66 7.60 -19.00 -19.34
C SER A 66 8.19 -17.81 -20.12
N SER A 67 7.40 -16.79 -20.38
CA SER A 67 7.87 -15.61 -21.10
C SER A 67 7.04 -14.37 -20.75
N PHE A 68 7.55 -13.22 -21.21
CA PHE A 68 6.81 -11.96 -21.26
C PHE A 68 6.71 -11.47 -22.69
N VAL A 69 5.53 -11.05 -23.13
CA VAL A 69 5.35 -10.38 -24.42
C VAL A 69 5.19 -8.89 -24.17
N VAL A 70 6.16 -8.11 -24.63
CA VAL A 70 6.20 -6.66 -24.45
C VAL A 70 5.03 -5.99 -25.16
N LYS A 71 4.26 -5.17 -24.44
CA LYS A 71 3.11 -4.45 -24.99
C LYS A 71 3.21 -2.94 -24.81
N HIS A 72 4.18 -2.49 -24.05
CA HIS A 72 4.45 -1.07 -23.87
C HIS A 72 5.90 -0.84 -23.45
N VAL A 73 6.48 0.25 -23.95
CA VAL A 73 7.79 0.77 -23.53
C VAL A 73 7.65 2.27 -23.32
N PHE A 74 7.97 2.72 -22.11
CA PHE A 74 7.93 4.15 -21.79
C PHE A 74 9.10 4.89 -22.46
N SER A 75 8.81 6.04 -23.04
CA SER A 75 9.85 6.89 -23.61
C SER A 75 10.85 7.34 -22.54
N LYS A 76 12.12 7.47 -22.92
CA LYS A 76 13.23 7.84 -22.03
C LYS A 76 13.49 6.84 -20.89
N SER A 77 12.87 5.67 -20.92
CA SER A 77 13.17 4.60 -19.98
C SER A 77 14.41 3.81 -20.41
N PRO A 78 15.01 2.98 -19.53
CA PRO A 78 16.11 2.07 -19.91
C PRO A 78 15.77 1.12 -21.08
N ALA A 79 14.51 0.75 -21.24
CA ALA A 79 14.07 -0.11 -22.33
C ALA A 79 13.80 0.63 -23.64
N ASP A 80 13.73 1.98 -23.60
CA ASP A 80 13.45 2.79 -24.80
C ASP A 80 14.55 2.61 -25.86
N GLY A 81 14.12 2.32 -27.08
CA GLY A 81 15.02 1.99 -28.18
C GLY A 81 15.70 0.61 -28.10
N GLN A 82 15.59 -0.11 -26.99
CA GLN A 82 16.14 -1.45 -26.79
C GLN A 82 15.09 -2.54 -27.03
N LEU A 83 13.96 -2.45 -26.32
CA LEU A 83 12.81 -3.33 -26.54
C LEU A 83 11.83 -2.74 -27.55
N ARG A 84 11.09 -3.62 -28.20
CA ARG A 84 10.02 -3.29 -29.15
C ARG A 84 8.72 -3.93 -28.73
N LEU A 85 7.62 -3.42 -29.22
CA LEU A 85 6.33 -4.09 -29.05
C LEU A 85 6.40 -5.47 -29.69
N ASP A 86 5.76 -6.42 -29.04
CA ASP A 86 5.71 -7.84 -29.38
C ASP A 86 7.03 -8.61 -29.28
N ASP A 87 8.10 -8.00 -28.76
CA ASP A 87 9.26 -8.77 -28.33
C ASP A 87 8.83 -9.79 -27.26
N GLU A 88 9.19 -11.06 -27.42
CA GLU A 88 8.96 -12.09 -26.42
C GLU A 88 10.24 -12.33 -25.64
N ILE A 89 10.26 -11.91 -24.37
CA ILE A 89 11.37 -12.13 -23.45
C ILE A 89 11.23 -13.53 -22.87
N THR A 90 12.17 -14.41 -23.20
CA THR A 90 12.12 -15.85 -22.85
C THR A 90 13.11 -16.24 -21.77
N GLY A 91 14.02 -15.35 -21.41
CA GLY A 91 15.03 -15.63 -20.41
C GLY A 91 15.92 -14.43 -20.10
N ILE A 92 16.88 -14.66 -19.23
CA ILE A 92 17.84 -13.66 -18.76
C ILE A 92 19.22 -14.28 -18.61
N ASN A 93 20.25 -13.58 -19.11
CA ASN A 93 21.65 -14.03 -19.04
C ASN A 93 21.88 -15.43 -19.64
N GLY A 94 21.17 -15.79 -20.70
CA GLY A 94 21.24 -17.10 -21.34
C GLY A 94 20.53 -18.22 -20.59
N LYS A 95 19.73 -17.90 -19.55
CA LYS A 95 18.92 -18.85 -18.79
C LYS A 95 17.46 -18.62 -19.12
N PRO A 96 16.73 -19.62 -19.63
CA PRO A 96 15.29 -19.52 -19.81
C PRO A 96 14.59 -19.26 -18.50
N PHE A 97 13.47 -18.56 -18.55
CA PHE A 97 12.60 -18.44 -17.37
C PHE A 97 12.09 -19.79 -16.92
N THR A 98 11.93 -19.92 -15.62
CA THR A 98 11.21 -21.04 -15.05
C THR A 98 9.72 -20.92 -15.41
N LYS A 99 9.07 -22.08 -15.52
CA LYS A 99 7.65 -22.10 -15.87
C LYS A 99 6.82 -21.54 -14.72
N HIS A 100 5.89 -20.64 -15.03
CA HIS A 100 4.89 -20.21 -14.06
C HIS A 100 3.99 -21.39 -13.69
N THR A 101 3.91 -21.72 -12.41
CA THR A 101 3.22 -22.92 -11.93
C THR A 101 1.69 -22.79 -11.92
N PHE A 102 1.16 -21.62 -12.20
CA PHE A 102 -0.23 -21.29 -11.91
C PHE A 102 -1.07 -20.92 -13.11
N GLY A 103 -0.91 -21.46 -14.22
CA GLY A 103 -1.79 -21.35 -15.40
C GLY A 103 -2.53 -20.04 -15.67
N LYS A 104 -2.59 -19.14 -14.70
CA LYS A 104 -3.17 -17.79 -14.79
C LYS A 104 -2.29 -16.81 -14.04
N CYS A 105 -2.19 -15.59 -14.55
CA CYS A 105 -1.47 -14.52 -13.89
C CYS A 105 -2.03 -14.31 -12.48
N TYR A 106 -1.16 -14.35 -11.47
CA TYR A 106 -1.54 -14.10 -10.08
C TYR A 106 -2.79 -14.88 -9.62
N SER A 107 -2.72 -16.19 -9.68
CA SER A 107 -3.81 -17.04 -9.20
C SER A 107 -4.07 -16.81 -7.71
N MET A 108 -5.35 -16.82 -7.35
CA MET A 108 -5.81 -16.68 -5.97
C MET A 108 -5.77 -17.96 -5.15
N GLU A 109 -5.38 -19.09 -5.74
CA GLU A 109 -5.40 -20.35 -5.03
C GLU A 109 -4.37 -20.37 -3.89
N PRO A 110 -4.68 -21.00 -2.76
CA PRO A 110 -3.77 -21.13 -1.64
C PRO A 110 -2.42 -21.72 -2.07
N GLY A 111 -1.34 -21.12 -1.59
CA GLY A 111 0.02 -21.59 -1.88
C GLY A 111 0.62 -21.07 -3.18
N ASN A 112 -0.12 -20.32 -3.97
CA ASN A 112 0.38 -19.71 -5.17
C ASN A 112 1.22 -18.45 -4.85
N GLY A 113 2.35 -18.31 -5.51
CA GLY A 113 3.21 -17.14 -5.45
C GLY A 113 3.44 -16.58 -6.85
N TYR A 114 4.57 -15.96 -7.09
CA TYR A 114 4.98 -15.46 -8.40
C TYR A 114 6.22 -16.16 -8.92
N GLU A 115 6.44 -17.39 -8.51
CA GLU A 115 7.48 -18.25 -9.08
C GLU A 115 7.26 -18.37 -10.60
N GLY A 116 8.36 -18.37 -11.31
CA GLY A 116 8.35 -18.27 -12.76
C GLY A 116 8.93 -16.96 -13.26
N PRO A 117 8.52 -16.46 -14.42
CA PRO A 117 9.15 -15.29 -15.05
C PRO A 117 9.19 -14.04 -14.15
N ILE A 118 8.17 -13.82 -13.32
CA ILE A 118 8.12 -12.65 -12.42
C ILE A 118 9.23 -12.73 -11.38
N MET A 119 9.35 -13.87 -10.71
CA MET A 119 10.37 -14.10 -9.69
C MET A 119 11.77 -14.03 -10.30
N ASP A 120 11.96 -14.64 -11.47
CA ASP A 120 13.24 -14.68 -12.17
C ASP A 120 13.67 -13.29 -12.63
N MET A 121 12.75 -12.51 -13.21
CA MET A 121 12.99 -11.13 -13.61
C MET A 121 13.34 -10.25 -12.41
N GLY A 122 12.57 -10.34 -11.33
CA GLY A 122 12.82 -9.54 -10.13
C GLY A 122 14.17 -9.86 -9.47
N LYS A 123 14.59 -11.12 -9.48
CA LYS A 123 15.93 -11.54 -9.02
C LYS A 123 17.03 -11.05 -9.96
N ALA A 124 16.81 -11.11 -11.27
CA ALA A 124 17.80 -10.64 -12.24
C ALA A 124 17.99 -9.11 -12.18
N ILE A 125 16.93 -8.35 -11.96
CA ILE A 125 17.01 -6.91 -11.65
C ILE A 125 17.89 -6.69 -10.42
N GLU A 126 17.66 -7.44 -9.33
CA GLU A 126 18.44 -7.37 -8.11
C GLU A 126 19.93 -7.64 -8.37
N ASP A 127 20.21 -8.69 -9.15
CA ASP A 127 21.59 -9.10 -9.49
C ASP A 127 22.28 -8.08 -10.37
N SER A 128 21.58 -7.50 -11.32
CA SER A 128 22.07 -6.46 -12.21
C SER A 128 22.43 -5.19 -11.46
N GLU A 129 21.51 -4.68 -10.65
CA GLU A 129 21.70 -3.47 -9.84
C GLU A 129 22.79 -3.64 -8.76
N GLY A 130 23.05 -4.88 -8.33
CA GLY A 130 24.15 -5.22 -7.42
C GLY A 130 25.52 -5.27 -8.08
N LYS A 131 25.59 -5.07 -9.39
CA LYS A 131 26.82 -5.07 -10.20
C LYS A 131 26.93 -3.74 -10.96
N ASP A 132 27.00 -3.82 -12.26
CA ASP A 132 27.16 -2.67 -13.16
C ASP A 132 25.84 -2.14 -13.74
N GLY A 133 24.70 -2.73 -13.38
CA GLY A 133 23.37 -2.40 -13.85
C GLY A 133 22.98 -3.02 -15.19
N THR A 134 23.79 -3.87 -15.79
CA THR A 134 23.45 -4.51 -17.07
C THR A 134 22.51 -5.68 -16.86
N LEU A 135 21.32 -5.61 -17.48
CA LEU A 135 20.32 -6.66 -17.51
C LEU A 135 20.23 -7.21 -18.92
N SER A 136 20.81 -8.38 -19.18
CA SER A 136 20.81 -9.02 -20.50
C SER A 136 19.61 -9.93 -20.68
N LEU A 137 18.71 -9.57 -21.59
CA LEU A 137 17.49 -10.28 -21.88
C LEU A 137 17.66 -11.18 -23.11
N ASP A 138 17.17 -12.41 -23.04
CA ASP A 138 17.03 -13.30 -24.16
C ASP A 138 15.64 -13.08 -24.78
N VAL A 139 15.59 -12.61 -26.03
CA VAL A 139 14.37 -12.12 -26.68
C VAL A 139 14.17 -12.85 -28.01
N ILE A 140 12.92 -13.20 -28.29
CA ILE A 140 12.50 -13.57 -29.66
C ILE A 140 11.90 -12.33 -30.29
N ARG A 141 12.56 -11.83 -31.34
CA ARG A 141 12.15 -10.67 -32.15
C ARG A 141 11.97 -11.09 -33.57
N ASP A 142 10.81 -10.87 -34.14
CA ASP A 142 10.52 -11.29 -35.56
C ASP A 142 10.92 -12.76 -35.80
N THR A 143 10.57 -13.65 -34.87
CA THR A 143 10.89 -15.09 -34.84
C THR A 143 12.38 -15.43 -34.69
N LYS A 144 13.25 -14.44 -34.46
CA LYS A 144 14.71 -14.65 -34.35
C LYS A 144 15.18 -14.44 -32.93
N PRO A 145 16.00 -15.36 -32.39
CA PRO A 145 16.68 -15.14 -31.12
C PRO A 145 17.57 -13.89 -31.17
N THR A 146 17.43 -13.03 -30.18
CA THR A 146 18.16 -11.76 -30.06
C THR A 146 18.51 -11.51 -28.63
N LYS A 147 19.68 -10.97 -28.33
CA LYS A 147 20.03 -10.47 -27.02
C LYS A 147 19.80 -8.98 -26.95
N VAL A 148 19.20 -8.54 -25.85
CA VAL A 148 18.93 -7.13 -25.58
C VAL A 148 19.47 -6.78 -24.21
N ASP A 149 20.42 -5.83 -24.15
CA ASP A 149 20.97 -5.33 -22.91
C ASP A 149 20.25 -4.04 -22.50
N ILE A 150 19.70 -4.06 -21.28
CA ILE A 150 19.08 -2.90 -20.67
C ILE A 150 19.99 -2.40 -19.56
N LYS A 151 20.29 -1.10 -19.55
CA LYS A 151 21.14 -0.49 -18.55
C LYS A 151 20.29 0.11 -17.43
N LEU A 152 20.31 -0.53 -16.28
CA LEU A 152 19.67 -0.06 -15.04
C LEU A 152 20.67 0.72 -14.20
N ASP A 153 20.17 1.54 -13.27
CA ASP A 153 21.01 2.20 -12.28
C ASP A 153 21.57 1.17 -11.28
N PRO A 154 22.87 1.14 -11.00
CA PRO A 154 23.47 0.23 -10.05
C PRO A 154 23.25 0.70 -8.60
N ILE A 155 22.02 0.61 -8.11
CA ILE A 155 21.64 1.07 -6.76
C ILE A 155 22.02 0.10 -5.64
N GLY A 156 22.50 -1.09 -5.98
CA GLY A 156 22.92 -2.14 -5.05
C GLY A 156 21.87 -3.22 -4.86
N ARG A 157 22.18 -4.17 -3.95
CA ARG A 157 21.28 -5.25 -3.53
C ARG A 157 20.60 -4.90 -2.22
N PHE A 158 19.46 -5.52 -1.98
CA PHE A 158 18.87 -5.55 -0.64
C PHE A 158 19.78 -6.30 0.33
N SER A 159 20.02 -5.72 1.50
CA SER A 159 20.80 -6.38 2.56
C SER A 159 20.03 -7.55 3.19
N ASP A 160 20.74 -8.33 4.00
CA ASP A 160 20.11 -9.41 4.77
C ASP A 160 19.21 -8.87 5.89
N THR A 161 19.35 -7.60 6.26
CA THR A 161 18.51 -6.91 7.25
C THR A 161 17.44 -6.02 6.63
N PHE A 162 17.27 -6.11 5.30
CA PHE A 162 16.24 -5.37 4.56
C PHE A 162 14.88 -5.37 5.29
N PRO A 163 14.19 -4.24 5.34
CA PRO A 163 14.56 -2.91 4.84
C PRO A 163 15.48 -2.10 5.78
N LYS A 164 15.66 -2.54 7.04
CA LYS A 164 16.54 -1.88 8.02
C LYS A 164 18.01 -2.08 7.62
N HIS A 165 18.83 -1.05 7.88
CA HIS A 165 20.27 -1.07 7.53
C HIS A 165 20.53 -1.48 6.07
N CYS A 166 19.64 -1.07 5.16
CA CYS A 166 19.69 -1.41 3.75
C CYS A 166 19.83 -0.17 2.88
N LYS A 167 21.00 0.04 2.31
CA LYS A 167 21.29 1.20 1.45
C LYS A 167 20.35 1.28 0.24
N LYS A 168 19.98 0.13 -0.35
CA LYS A 168 19.04 0.07 -1.46
C LYS A 168 17.65 0.56 -1.03
N SER A 169 17.14 0.09 0.11
CA SER A 169 15.84 0.55 0.63
C SER A 169 15.80 2.06 0.83
N GLY A 170 16.85 2.63 1.42
CA GLY A 170 16.95 4.07 1.61
C GLY A 170 16.94 4.86 0.29
N LYS A 171 17.69 4.37 -0.73
CA LYS A 171 17.68 4.99 -2.07
C LYS A 171 16.30 4.89 -2.74
N LEU A 172 15.63 3.74 -2.61
CA LEU A 172 14.30 3.54 -3.18
C LEU A 172 13.27 4.44 -2.50
N ALA A 173 13.28 4.52 -1.16
CA ALA A 173 12.38 5.41 -0.42
C ALA A 173 12.60 6.88 -0.78
N ALA A 174 13.86 7.30 -0.95
CA ALA A 174 14.19 8.67 -1.35
C ALA A 174 13.68 8.99 -2.76
N ARG A 175 13.98 8.13 -3.76
CA ARG A 175 13.49 8.31 -5.15
C ARG A 175 11.96 8.32 -5.22
N ALA A 176 11.32 7.44 -4.47
CA ALA A 176 9.87 7.37 -4.38
C ALA A 176 9.28 8.65 -3.75
N MET A 177 9.94 9.21 -2.74
CA MET A 177 9.52 10.48 -2.15
C MET A 177 9.71 11.64 -3.12
N ASP A 178 10.83 11.67 -3.85
CA ASP A 178 11.07 12.70 -4.87
C ASP A 178 9.99 12.62 -5.97
N TYR A 179 9.63 11.42 -6.41
CA TYR A 179 8.52 11.23 -7.35
C TYR A 179 7.20 11.83 -6.83
N LEU A 180 6.82 11.50 -5.61
CA LEU A 180 5.58 11.99 -4.99
C LEU A 180 5.52 13.53 -4.94
N VAL A 181 6.63 14.19 -4.71
CA VAL A 181 6.71 15.66 -4.64
C VAL A 181 6.73 16.30 -6.03
N GLN A 182 7.35 15.64 -7.01
CA GLN A 182 7.53 16.19 -8.36
C GLN A 182 6.31 16.00 -9.28
N HIS A 183 5.37 15.13 -8.90
CA HIS A 183 4.18 14.82 -9.69
C HIS A 183 2.87 15.16 -8.98
N PRO A 184 2.66 16.44 -8.58
CA PRO A 184 1.44 16.85 -7.91
C PRO A 184 0.19 16.68 -8.78
N GLU A 185 0.35 16.68 -10.12
CA GLU A 185 -0.74 16.47 -11.08
C GLU A 185 -1.32 15.05 -11.06
N GLU A 186 -0.57 14.08 -10.53
CA GLU A 186 -1.02 12.69 -10.41
C GLU A 186 -1.81 12.44 -9.11
N HIS A 187 -1.81 13.38 -8.18
CA HIS A 187 -2.56 13.25 -6.95
C HIS A 187 -4.05 13.41 -7.20
N THR A 188 -4.83 12.40 -6.85
CA THR A 188 -6.29 12.42 -7.01
C THR A 188 -6.98 13.28 -5.96
N GLY A 189 -6.29 13.53 -4.86
CA GLY A 189 -6.85 14.21 -3.71
C GLY A 189 -7.76 13.33 -2.84
N GLU A 190 -7.87 12.04 -3.16
CA GLU A 190 -8.60 11.08 -2.35
C GLU A 190 -8.00 10.95 -0.94
N VAL A 191 -8.84 10.68 0.03
CA VAL A 191 -8.46 10.72 1.44
C VAL A 191 -7.36 9.72 1.80
N HIS A 192 -7.45 8.50 1.28
CA HIS A 192 -6.47 7.45 1.50
C HIS A 192 -5.09 7.89 1.00
N GLU A 193 -5.07 8.49 -0.18
CA GLU A 193 -3.88 9.00 -0.81
C GLU A 193 -3.28 10.16 -0.02
N LYS A 194 -4.10 11.14 0.38
CA LYS A 194 -3.65 12.25 1.23
C LYS A 194 -3.05 11.76 2.54
N GLY A 195 -3.71 10.81 3.20
CA GLY A 195 -3.22 10.25 4.47
C GLY A 195 -1.87 9.57 4.31
N LEU A 196 -1.72 8.68 3.32
CA LEU A 196 -0.46 8.00 3.07
C LEU A 196 0.63 8.95 2.57
N PHE A 197 0.30 9.91 1.71
CA PHE A 197 1.26 10.92 1.28
C PHE A 197 1.78 11.75 2.45
N GLY A 198 0.88 12.18 3.34
CA GLY A 198 1.26 12.89 4.56
C GLY A 198 2.19 12.06 5.46
N LEU A 199 1.86 10.78 5.67
CA LEU A 199 2.71 9.84 6.41
C LEU A 199 4.06 9.62 5.73
N ALA A 200 4.11 9.56 4.39
CA ALA A 200 5.35 9.44 3.64
C ALA A 200 6.24 10.69 3.79
N LEU A 201 5.65 11.89 3.75
CA LEU A 201 6.35 13.14 4.03
C LEU A 201 6.99 13.13 5.42
N LEU A 202 6.24 12.75 6.44
CA LEU A 202 6.71 12.63 7.82
C LEU A 202 7.82 11.57 7.95
N ALA A 203 7.64 10.41 7.36
CA ALA A 203 8.62 9.32 7.38
C ALA A 203 9.97 9.74 6.77
N GLN A 204 9.95 10.60 5.75
CA GLN A 204 11.15 11.14 5.11
C GLN A 204 11.63 12.47 5.74
N GLY A 205 10.91 13.03 6.72
CA GLY A 205 11.26 14.27 7.42
C GLY A 205 11.05 15.51 6.58
N LYS A 206 10.15 15.47 5.62
CA LYS A 206 9.69 16.59 4.82
C LYS A 206 8.69 17.44 5.62
N MET A 207 9.15 17.99 6.75
CA MET A 207 8.29 18.62 7.76
C MET A 207 7.54 19.85 7.24
N LYS A 208 8.14 20.64 6.36
CA LYS A 208 7.49 21.82 5.79
C LYS A 208 6.33 21.47 4.89
N GLU A 209 6.52 20.46 4.04
CA GLU A 209 5.49 19.95 3.13
C GLU A 209 4.39 19.25 3.95
N ALA A 210 4.76 18.49 4.99
CA ALA A 210 3.81 17.87 5.91
C ALA A 210 2.99 18.92 6.68
N GLU A 211 3.58 20.02 7.15
CA GLU A 211 2.84 21.12 7.78
C GLU A 211 1.85 21.74 6.79
N THR A 212 2.30 22.02 5.58
CA THR A 212 1.42 22.59 4.54
C THR A 212 0.21 21.70 4.29
N LEU A 213 0.42 20.39 4.15
CA LEU A 213 -0.67 19.42 3.96
C LEU A 213 -1.55 19.35 5.21
N ALA A 214 -0.96 19.29 6.41
CA ALA A 214 -1.69 19.24 7.66
C ALA A 214 -2.62 20.47 7.82
N MET A 215 -2.12 21.66 7.58
CA MET A 215 -2.93 22.88 7.68
C MET A 215 -4.01 22.95 6.61
N ALA A 216 -3.72 22.54 5.39
CA ALA A 216 -4.73 22.48 4.31
C ALA A 216 -5.82 21.44 4.57
N TRP A 217 -5.53 20.44 5.39
CA TRP A 217 -6.48 19.35 5.73
C TRP A 217 -6.93 19.39 7.20
N ASN A 218 -6.70 20.48 7.92
CA ASN A 218 -7.05 20.66 9.33
C ASN A 218 -8.50 21.12 9.52
N THR A 219 -9.43 20.43 8.89
CA THR A 219 -10.88 20.64 9.08
C THR A 219 -11.54 19.28 9.15
N PRO A 220 -12.28 18.97 10.23
CA PRO A 220 -13.00 17.71 10.33
C PRO A 220 -13.93 17.54 9.14
N PRO A 221 -14.03 16.34 8.55
CA PRO A 221 -14.99 16.08 7.50
C PRO A 221 -16.43 16.14 8.05
N GLU A 222 -17.41 16.34 7.17
CA GLU A 222 -18.82 16.37 7.54
C GLU A 222 -19.25 15.15 8.36
N ALA A 223 -20.32 15.29 9.16
CA ALA A 223 -20.83 14.24 10.03
C ALA A 223 -21.17 12.92 9.31
N THR A 224 -21.52 12.99 8.03
CA THR A 224 -21.81 11.83 7.18
C THR A 224 -20.58 11.19 6.57
N ALA A 225 -19.40 11.77 6.77
CA ALA A 225 -18.18 11.26 6.17
C ALA A 225 -17.86 9.82 6.63
N TRP A 226 -17.27 9.09 5.74
CA TRP A 226 -16.93 7.69 5.92
C TRP A 226 -15.83 7.50 6.99
N THR A 227 -15.86 6.36 7.66
CA THR A 227 -14.83 5.94 8.64
C THR A 227 -13.41 6.08 8.09
N TRP A 228 -13.20 5.74 6.82
CA TRP A 228 -11.94 5.89 6.12
C TRP A 228 -11.39 7.32 6.14
N TYR A 229 -12.25 8.30 5.82
CA TYR A 229 -11.89 9.72 5.78
C TYR A 229 -11.36 10.19 7.13
N ARG A 230 -12.11 9.83 8.18
CA ARG A 230 -11.77 10.20 9.55
C ARG A 230 -10.51 9.54 10.03
N SER A 231 -10.38 8.25 9.75
CA SER A 231 -9.23 7.48 10.21
C SER A 231 -7.93 7.93 9.54
N TYR A 232 -7.90 8.07 8.21
CA TYR A 232 -6.68 8.52 7.55
C TYR A 232 -6.27 9.94 7.95
N GLN A 233 -7.25 10.84 8.13
CA GLN A 233 -6.97 12.18 8.62
C GLN A 233 -6.45 12.17 10.05
N ALA A 234 -7.09 11.44 10.95
CA ALA A 234 -6.67 11.35 12.35
C ALA A 234 -5.28 10.72 12.50
N ILE A 235 -4.99 9.65 11.75
CA ILE A 235 -3.68 8.99 11.75
C ILE A 235 -2.59 9.95 11.28
N PHE A 236 -2.79 10.62 10.15
CA PHE A 236 -1.80 11.57 9.63
C PHE A 236 -1.59 12.76 10.56
N LEU A 237 -2.67 13.40 11.01
CA LEU A 237 -2.58 14.57 11.90
C LEU A 237 -2.01 14.18 13.28
N GLY A 238 -2.31 12.98 13.77
CA GLY A 238 -1.74 12.44 15.00
C GLY A 238 -0.22 12.28 14.88
N GLU A 239 0.26 11.61 13.83
CA GLU A 239 1.69 11.45 13.57
C GLU A 239 2.39 12.81 13.33
N TYR A 240 1.73 13.75 12.67
CA TYR A 240 2.23 15.11 12.49
C TYR A 240 2.37 15.82 13.84
N PHE A 241 1.34 15.77 14.69
CA PHE A 241 1.40 16.37 16.04
C PHE A 241 2.54 15.79 16.88
N LEU A 242 2.70 14.48 16.85
CA LEU A 242 3.74 13.79 17.63
C LEU A 242 5.17 14.18 17.21
N GLN A 243 5.37 14.57 15.95
CA GLN A 243 6.67 15.07 15.48
C GLN A 243 6.83 16.58 15.64
N ALA A 244 5.80 17.35 15.30
CA ALA A 244 5.86 18.81 15.23
C ALA A 244 5.49 19.49 16.54
N GLY A 245 4.69 18.86 17.41
CA GLY A 245 4.12 19.47 18.60
C GLY A 245 3.05 20.54 18.33
N ASP A 246 2.51 20.55 17.12
CA ASP A 246 1.61 21.60 16.63
C ASP A 246 0.17 21.37 17.14
N LYS A 247 -0.21 22.08 18.17
CA LYS A 247 -1.52 21.95 18.83
C LYS A 247 -2.70 22.38 17.95
N ARG A 248 -2.47 23.07 16.83
CA ARG A 248 -3.55 23.52 15.92
C ARG A 248 -4.36 22.35 15.37
N VAL A 249 -3.78 21.14 15.28
CA VAL A 249 -4.44 19.94 14.73
C VAL A 249 -5.25 19.15 15.74
N LEU A 250 -5.03 19.36 17.05
CA LEU A 250 -5.68 18.59 18.11
C LEU A 250 -7.22 18.61 18.04
N PRO A 251 -7.88 19.77 17.83
CA PRO A 251 -9.35 19.78 17.74
C PRO A 251 -9.88 18.92 16.59
N THR A 252 -9.17 18.86 15.46
CA THR A 252 -9.57 18.05 14.31
C THR A 252 -9.39 16.55 14.60
N ILE A 253 -8.29 16.16 15.27
CA ILE A 253 -8.07 14.77 15.69
C ILE A 253 -9.16 14.34 16.67
N GLU A 254 -9.44 15.16 17.69
CA GLU A 254 -10.45 14.89 18.71
C GLU A 254 -11.85 14.71 18.09
N GLU A 255 -12.24 15.62 17.19
CA GLU A 255 -13.53 15.51 16.52
C GLU A 255 -13.64 14.27 15.64
N ASN A 256 -12.58 13.92 14.88
CA ASN A 256 -12.58 12.67 14.13
C ASN A 256 -12.76 11.45 15.03
N CYS A 257 -12.03 11.39 16.15
CA CYS A 257 -12.14 10.28 17.09
C CYS A 257 -13.55 10.17 17.72
N LYS A 258 -14.17 11.30 18.06
CA LYS A 258 -15.58 11.34 18.53
C LYS A 258 -16.55 10.80 17.49
N GLN A 259 -16.37 11.19 16.23
CA GLN A 259 -17.25 10.74 15.14
C GLN A 259 -17.05 9.26 14.80
N LEU A 260 -15.87 8.68 15.05
CA LEU A 260 -15.62 7.26 14.85
C LEU A 260 -16.47 6.37 15.76
N TYR A 261 -16.89 6.84 16.94
CA TYR A 261 -17.86 6.13 17.80
C TYR A 261 -19.19 5.92 17.08
N LEU A 262 -19.62 6.84 16.22
CA LEU A 262 -20.89 6.74 15.49
C LEU A 262 -20.90 5.65 14.43
N SER A 263 -19.72 5.17 14.03
CA SER A 263 -19.56 4.06 13.09
C SER A 263 -19.38 2.70 13.76
N GLN A 264 -19.40 2.65 15.11
CA GLN A 264 -19.19 1.46 15.91
C GLN A 264 -20.51 0.79 16.31
N VAL A 265 -20.58 -0.52 16.19
CA VAL A 265 -21.70 -1.32 16.68
C VAL A 265 -21.55 -1.56 18.18
N ILE A 266 -22.40 -0.96 18.97
CA ILE A 266 -22.48 -1.19 20.43
C ILE A 266 -23.45 -2.33 20.73
N ASP A 267 -24.63 -2.32 20.13
CA ASP A 267 -25.66 -3.34 20.27
C ASP A 267 -26.06 -3.91 18.90
N PRO A 268 -25.60 -5.13 18.55
CA PRO A 268 -25.97 -5.77 17.29
C PRO A 268 -27.47 -5.98 17.10
N SER A 269 -28.26 -6.06 18.20
CA SER A 269 -29.71 -6.30 18.10
C SER A 269 -30.46 -5.18 17.40
N LEU A 270 -29.90 -3.96 17.37
CA LEU A 270 -30.44 -2.80 16.67
C LEU A 270 -30.37 -2.93 15.14
N TYR A 271 -29.64 -3.91 14.64
CA TYR A 271 -29.38 -4.12 13.22
C TYR A 271 -29.98 -5.42 12.68
N LYS A 272 -30.77 -6.16 13.48
CA LYS A 272 -31.34 -7.46 13.12
C LYS A 272 -32.16 -7.46 11.83
N ASP A 273 -32.81 -6.34 11.53
CA ASP A 273 -33.69 -6.19 10.36
C ASP A 273 -32.98 -5.45 9.20
N ARG A 274 -31.68 -5.23 9.29
CA ARG A 274 -30.94 -4.55 8.22
C ARG A 274 -30.80 -5.41 6.97
N MET A 275 -31.06 -4.79 5.85
CA MET A 275 -30.95 -5.39 4.52
C MET A 275 -29.92 -4.64 3.70
N HIS A 276 -29.18 -5.38 2.87
CA HIS A 276 -28.30 -4.80 1.85
C HIS A 276 -28.46 -5.61 0.56
N SER A 277 -28.75 -4.94 -0.54
CA SER A 277 -28.99 -5.60 -1.83
C SER A 277 -30.01 -6.75 -1.76
N GLY A 278 -31.06 -6.56 -0.96
CA GLY A 278 -32.14 -7.55 -0.78
C GLY A 278 -31.80 -8.75 0.12
N GLN A 279 -30.62 -8.75 0.77
CA GLN A 279 -30.22 -9.83 1.65
C GLN A 279 -30.18 -9.40 3.13
N PRO A 280 -30.62 -10.26 4.08
CA PRO A 280 -30.45 -10.00 5.50
C PRO A 280 -28.99 -9.85 5.89
N GLN A 281 -28.67 -8.87 6.72
CA GLN A 281 -27.31 -8.52 7.10
C GLN A 281 -27.03 -8.63 8.61
N ALA A 282 -27.97 -9.15 9.40
CA ALA A 282 -27.83 -9.18 10.87
C ALA A 282 -26.48 -9.75 11.35
N ALA A 283 -26.02 -10.83 10.75
CA ALA A 283 -24.74 -11.47 11.10
C ALA A 283 -23.50 -10.61 10.78
N ASN A 284 -23.65 -9.52 10.03
CA ASN A 284 -22.55 -8.64 9.63
C ASN A 284 -22.35 -7.46 10.60
N TYR A 285 -23.14 -7.36 11.66
CA TYR A 285 -23.04 -6.30 12.65
C TYR A 285 -22.44 -6.84 13.95
N LEU A 286 -21.13 -6.89 14.01
CA LEU A 286 -20.41 -7.43 15.17
C LEU A 286 -20.22 -6.34 16.22
N LYS A 287 -20.48 -6.69 17.50
CA LYS A 287 -20.24 -5.79 18.62
C LYS A 287 -18.77 -5.32 18.60
N GLY A 288 -18.57 -4.03 18.76
CA GLY A 288 -17.26 -3.39 18.75
C GLY A 288 -16.72 -3.09 17.35
N GLY A 289 -17.26 -3.72 16.30
CA GLY A 289 -16.82 -3.47 14.93
C GLY A 289 -17.31 -2.14 14.36
N ASN A 290 -16.51 -1.53 13.49
CA ASN A 290 -16.86 -0.32 12.78
C ASN A 290 -17.31 -0.61 11.35
N GLY A 291 -18.32 0.13 10.88
CA GLY A 291 -18.77 0.12 9.49
C GLY A 291 -18.12 1.21 8.64
N HIS A 292 -18.63 1.39 7.42
CA HIS A 292 -18.10 2.41 6.50
C HIS A 292 -18.29 3.85 6.99
N GLY A 293 -19.27 4.13 7.82
CA GLY A 293 -19.54 5.48 8.31
C GLY A 293 -20.56 5.51 9.44
N ALA A 294 -21.02 6.70 9.80
CA ALA A 294 -22.00 6.92 10.85
C ALA A 294 -23.25 6.08 10.64
N ARG A 295 -23.84 5.60 11.76
CA ARG A 295 -25.00 4.67 11.78
C ARG A 295 -24.73 3.36 11.00
N ILE A 296 -23.48 2.96 10.93
CA ILE A 296 -23.02 1.75 10.24
C ILE A 296 -23.55 1.72 8.80
N ALA A 297 -23.23 2.76 8.06
CA ALA A 297 -23.55 2.83 6.63
C ALA A 297 -22.93 1.64 5.87
N GLY A 298 -23.60 1.20 4.84
CA GLY A 298 -23.17 0.07 4.01
C GLY A 298 -23.68 -1.28 4.50
N TYR A 299 -22.84 -2.30 4.43
CA TYR A 299 -23.23 -3.71 4.59
C TYR A 299 -22.76 -4.33 5.93
N GLY A 300 -22.56 -3.51 6.93
CA GLY A 300 -22.18 -3.95 8.28
C GLY A 300 -20.76 -3.55 8.68
N THR A 301 -20.24 -4.23 9.71
CA THR A 301 -18.88 -3.99 10.21
C THR A 301 -17.81 -4.63 9.32
N MET A 302 -16.63 -4.05 9.35
CA MET A 302 -15.48 -4.57 8.62
C MET A 302 -14.23 -4.55 9.50
N THR A 303 -13.40 -5.56 9.36
CA THR A 303 -12.16 -5.67 10.13
C THR A 303 -11.22 -4.51 9.84
N ILE A 304 -11.09 -4.08 8.57
CA ILE A 304 -10.20 -2.99 8.21
C ILE A 304 -10.62 -1.65 8.83
N THR A 305 -11.90 -1.29 8.77
CA THR A 305 -12.39 -0.03 9.37
C THR A 305 -12.27 -0.03 10.89
N THR A 306 -12.45 -1.19 11.52
CA THR A 306 -12.24 -1.34 12.97
C THR A 306 -10.76 -1.16 13.33
N LEU A 307 -9.84 -1.74 12.58
CA LEU A 307 -8.39 -1.57 12.77
C LEU A 307 -7.95 -0.13 12.54
N MET A 308 -8.46 0.53 11.49
CA MET A 308 -8.17 1.94 11.23
C MET A 308 -8.70 2.86 12.33
N THR A 309 -9.88 2.55 12.87
CA THR A 309 -10.44 3.26 14.03
C THR A 309 -9.56 3.08 15.25
N LEU A 310 -9.17 1.85 15.58
CA LEU A 310 -8.26 1.58 16.69
C LEU A 310 -6.94 2.33 16.52
N LEU A 311 -6.31 2.29 15.36
CA LEU A 311 -5.06 3.03 15.12
C LEU A 311 -5.24 4.54 15.35
N SER A 312 -6.38 5.10 14.89
CA SER A 312 -6.70 6.51 15.10
C SER A 312 -6.82 6.84 16.60
N TRP A 313 -7.50 6.00 17.36
CA TRP A 313 -7.70 6.19 18.81
C TRP A 313 -6.38 6.04 19.58
N GLU A 314 -5.56 5.04 19.28
CA GLU A 314 -4.27 4.85 19.96
C GLU A 314 -3.30 6.03 19.70
N LEU A 315 -3.26 6.53 18.47
CA LEU A 315 -2.46 7.72 18.16
C LEU A 315 -3.03 8.98 18.82
N ALA A 316 -4.35 9.11 18.92
CA ALA A 316 -4.98 10.23 19.60
C ALA A 316 -4.67 10.24 21.11
N GLU A 317 -4.61 9.08 21.75
CA GLU A 317 -4.15 8.98 23.15
C GLU A 317 -2.68 9.41 23.32
N ASP A 318 -1.81 9.00 22.40
CA ASP A 318 -0.42 9.48 22.37
C ASP A 318 -0.34 11.02 22.19
N CYS A 319 -1.36 11.63 21.56
CA CYS A 319 -1.51 13.09 21.46
C CYS A 319 -2.12 13.76 22.69
N GLY A 320 -2.49 12.99 23.72
CA GLY A 320 -3.13 13.49 24.95
C GLY A 320 -4.65 13.66 24.85
N ILE A 321 -5.28 13.09 23.81
CA ILE A 321 -6.74 13.10 23.64
C ILE A 321 -7.31 11.84 24.29
N LYS A 322 -8.23 12.03 25.25
CA LYS A 322 -8.87 10.91 25.94
C LYS A 322 -9.81 10.14 25.03
N ILE A 323 -9.63 8.83 24.94
CA ILE A 323 -10.50 7.89 24.26
C ILE A 323 -11.30 7.08 25.31
N GLU A 324 -12.57 6.79 24.99
CA GLU A 324 -13.42 6.00 25.88
C GLU A 324 -12.98 4.53 25.92
N ASP A 325 -12.53 4.06 27.09
CA ASP A 325 -12.02 2.71 27.29
C ASP A 325 -13.01 1.63 26.82
N PHE A 326 -14.30 1.80 27.17
CA PHE A 326 -15.33 0.84 26.78
C PHE A 326 -15.38 0.63 25.25
N ASN A 327 -15.38 1.71 24.48
CA ASN A 327 -15.44 1.63 23.01
C ASN A 327 -14.19 0.98 22.41
N ARG A 328 -13.04 1.34 22.96
CA ARG A 328 -11.75 0.79 22.57
C ARG A 328 -11.67 -0.70 22.86
N ASP A 329 -12.04 -1.11 24.09
CA ASP A 329 -11.96 -2.52 24.50
C ASP A 329 -12.86 -3.42 23.68
N ILE A 330 -14.11 -3.05 23.43
CA ILE A 330 -14.99 -3.85 22.57
C ILE A 330 -14.53 -3.91 21.12
N ALA A 331 -13.79 -2.89 20.61
CA ALA A 331 -13.18 -2.94 19.30
C ALA A 331 -12.03 -3.95 19.23
N TYR A 332 -11.18 -4.01 20.26
CA TYR A 332 -10.16 -5.07 20.38
C TYR A 332 -10.79 -6.45 20.48
N ASP A 333 -11.83 -6.62 21.29
CA ASP A 333 -12.57 -7.89 21.40
C ASP A 333 -13.12 -8.33 20.05
N CYS A 334 -13.66 -7.39 19.26
CA CYS A 334 -14.12 -7.66 17.90
C CYS A 334 -12.98 -8.16 17.00
N ILE A 335 -11.82 -7.50 17.02
CA ILE A 335 -10.66 -7.91 16.23
C ILE A 335 -10.13 -9.27 16.66
N HIS A 336 -10.04 -9.52 17.97
CA HIS A 336 -9.58 -10.79 18.50
C HIS A 336 -10.54 -11.94 18.14
N THR A 337 -11.84 -11.71 18.21
CA THR A 337 -12.89 -12.68 17.80
C THR A 337 -12.84 -12.94 16.29
N ASN A 338 -12.51 -11.93 15.48
CA ASN A 338 -12.37 -12.07 14.02
C ASN A 338 -11.07 -12.73 13.58
N THR A 339 -10.19 -13.08 14.52
CA THR A 339 -8.90 -13.73 14.24
C THR A 339 -8.96 -15.19 14.68
N ASN A 340 -8.75 -16.11 13.75
CA ASN A 340 -8.73 -17.53 14.06
C ASN A 340 -7.40 -18.00 14.70
N GLU A 341 -7.34 -19.27 15.11
CA GLU A 341 -6.17 -19.88 15.76
C GLU A 341 -4.90 -19.88 14.88
N SER A 342 -5.06 -19.82 13.56
CA SER A 342 -3.95 -19.70 12.61
C SER A 342 -3.47 -18.28 12.38
N GLY A 343 -4.12 -17.28 13.00
CA GLY A 343 -3.80 -15.87 12.85
C GLY A 343 -4.40 -15.22 11.61
N TYR A 344 -5.35 -15.90 10.94
CA TYR A 344 -6.06 -15.32 9.82
C TYR A 344 -7.25 -14.49 10.28
N MET A 345 -7.46 -13.37 9.63
CA MET A 345 -8.53 -12.42 9.94
C MET A 345 -9.53 -12.37 8.80
N GLY A 346 -10.81 -12.46 9.12
CA GLY A 346 -11.86 -12.33 8.12
C GLY A 346 -12.06 -10.87 7.69
N TYR A 347 -12.64 -10.69 6.53
CA TYR A 347 -13.03 -9.37 6.05
C TYR A 347 -14.07 -8.71 6.98
N ARG A 348 -15.02 -9.50 7.51
CA ARG A 348 -16.06 -9.09 8.45
C ARG A 348 -16.09 -9.93 9.72
N PHE A 349 -15.74 -11.20 9.65
CA PHE A 349 -15.74 -12.15 10.75
C PHE A 349 -14.68 -13.23 10.50
N ALA A 350 -14.35 -14.00 11.51
CA ALA A 350 -13.32 -15.02 11.41
C ALA A 350 -13.60 -16.00 10.26
N THR A 351 -12.57 -16.26 9.46
CA THR A 351 -12.62 -17.23 8.37
C THR A 351 -11.60 -18.34 8.60
N GLY A 352 -11.86 -19.53 8.05
CA GLY A 352 -11.00 -20.70 8.27
C GLY A 352 -9.75 -20.74 7.39
N ALA A 353 -9.71 -20.03 6.25
CA ALA A 353 -8.78 -20.37 5.20
C ALA A 353 -7.61 -19.37 5.01
N TYR A 354 -7.88 -18.08 4.99
CA TYR A 354 -6.86 -17.05 4.88
C TYR A 354 -7.48 -15.65 5.06
N SER A 355 -6.63 -14.63 5.18
CA SER A 355 -7.05 -13.24 5.17
C SER A 355 -6.23 -12.40 4.19
N PRO A 356 -6.76 -11.26 3.76
CA PRO A 356 -5.93 -10.23 3.11
C PRO A 356 -4.77 -9.83 4.02
N VAL A 357 -3.56 -9.92 3.51
CA VAL A 357 -2.32 -9.70 4.30
C VAL A 357 -2.26 -8.33 5.00
N GLY A 358 -2.93 -7.32 4.43
CA GLY A 358 -3.00 -5.99 5.02
C GLY A 358 -3.72 -5.93 6.36
N LEU A 359 -4.74 -6.76 6.56
CA LEU A 359 -5.46 -6.84 7.86
C LEU A 359 -4.52 -7.32 8.96
N GLN A 360 -3.76 -8.37 8.68
CA GLN A 360 -2.79 -8.93 9.63
C GLN A 360 -1.67 -7.91 9.92
N GLY A 361 -1.12 -7.29 8.87
CA GLY A 361 -0.10 -6.26 9.03
C GLY A 361 -0.58 -5.06 9.86
N LEU A 362 -1.75 -4.53 9.53
CA LEU A 362 -2.33 -3.40 10.28
C LEU A 362 -2.68 -3.79 11.72
N SER A 363 -3.14 -5.01 11.96
CA SER A 363 -3.41 -5.50 13.31
C SER A 363 -2.16 -5.54 14.18
N ILE A 364 -1.02 -5.99 13.63
CA ILE A 364 0.26 -5.95 14.33
C ILE A 364 0.64 -4.50 14.67
N ILE A 365 0.51 -3.58 13.71
CA ILE A 365 0.81 -2.16 13.92
C ILE A 365 -0.03 -1.58 15.06
N VAL A 366 -1.35 -1.79 15.03
CA VAL A 366 -2.28 -1.32 16.06
C VAL A 366 -1.84 -1.78 17.45
N HIS A 367 -1.58 -3.08 17.63
CA HIS A 367 -1.18 -3.62 18.94
C HIS A 367 0.19 -3.12 19.40
N ARG A 368 1.12 -2.85 18.46
CA ARG A 368 2.44 -2.29 18.81
C ARG A 368 2.41 -0.79 19.10
N VAL A 369 1.52 -0.04 18.45
CA VAL A 369 1.28 1.37 18.77
C VAL A 369 0.63 1.50 20.15
N ALA A 370 -0.40 0.71 20.41
CA ALA A 370 -1.12 0.69 21.70
C ALA A 370 -0.23 0.30 22.88
N ASN A 371 0.84 -0.47 22.65
CA ASN A 371 1.73 -0.98 23.70
C ASN A 371 0.96 -1.63 24.90
N ARG A 372 -0.18 -2.29 24.61
CA ARG A 372 -1.00 -2.95 25.62
C ARG A 372 -0.31 -4.21 26.14
N THR A 373 -0.33 -4.42 27.45
CA THR A 373 0.18 -5.64 28.08
C THR A 373 -0.69 -6.86 27.73
N GLY A 374 -0.08 -8.05 27.67
CA GLY A 374 -0.81 -9.31 27.44
C GLY A 374 -1.22 -9.57 25.99
N THR A 375 -0.75 -8.78 25.02
CA THR A 375 -1.10 -8.95 23.60
C THR A 375 -0.07 -9.72 22.79
N ASP A 376 1.06 -10.12 23.36
CA ASP A 376 2.16 -10.77 22.63
C ASP A 376 1.76 -12.11 22.01
N ASP A 377 0.95 -12.93 22.68
CA ASP A 377 0.44 -14.19 22.12
C ASP A 377 -0.44 -13.95 20.89
N TYR A 378 -1.29 -12.93 20.97
CA TYR A 378 -2.11 -12.52 19.85
C TYR A 378 -1.26 -12.05 18.66
N VAL A 379 -0.31 -11.14 18.91
CA VAL A 379 0.62 -10.65 17.87
C VAL A 379 1.43 -11.79 17.26
N THR A 380 1.92 -12.73 18.08
CA THR A 380 2.65 -13.93 17.62
C THR A 380 1.78 -14.77 16.69
N ARG A 381 0.52 -14.99 17.05
CA ARG A 381 -0.44 -15.73 16.23
C ARG A 381 -0.70 -15.04 14.89
N VAL A 382 -0.98 -13.74 14.89
CA VAL A 382 -1.21 -12.95 13.66
C VAL A 382 0.04 -12.91 12.79
N THR A 383 1.24 -12.79 13.40
CA THR A 383 2.53 -12.81 12.69
C THR A 383 2.72 -14.12 11.93
N ARG A 384 2.42 -15.27 12.56
CA ARG A 384 2.46 -16.57 11.90
C ARG A 384 1.50 -16.65 10.72
N GLY A 385 0.28 -16.14 10.87
CA GLY A 385 -0.71 -16.07 9.79
C GLY A 385 -0.23 -15.20 8.62
N LEU A 386 0.39 -14.06 8.92
CA LEU A 386 0.95 -13.15 7.90
C LEU A 386 2.13 -13.81 7.17
N GLU A 387 3.06 -14.44 7.89
CA GLU A 387 4.18 -15.19 7.29
C GLU A 387 3.70 -16.29 6.35
N ASN A 388 2.72 -17.08 6.78
CA ASN A 388 2.12 -18.13 5.96
C ASN A 388 1.43 -17.60 4.70
N SER A 389 1.08 -16.31 4.68
CA SER A 389 0.46 -15.62 3.55
C SER A 389 1.46 -14.91 2.63
N LYS A 390 2.76 -15.08 2.81
CA LYS A 390 3.82 -14.37 2.07
C LYS A 390 3.73 -14.49 0.55
N THR A 391 3.19 -15.60 0.05
CA THR A 391 3.00 -15.85 -1.38
C THR A 391 1.80 -15.10 -1.98
N ARG A 392 1.06 -14.37 -1.14
CA ARG A 392 -0.18 -13.69 -1.51
C ARG A 392 -0.12 -12.19 -1.26
N ILE A 393 1.06 -11.61 -1.30
CA ILE A 393 1.23 -10.19 -0.98
C ILE A 393 0.41 -9.27 -1.88
N ASN A 394 0.17 -9.69 -3.11
CA ASN A 394 -0.64 -9.00 -4.10
C ASN A 394 -2.13 -9.38 -4.06
N ASP A 395 -2.55 -10.24 -3.11
CA ASP A 395 -3.96 -10.61 -2.95
C ASP A 395 -4.63 -9.73 -1.89
N GLY A 396 -5.39 -8.77 -2.33
CA GLY A 396 -6.13 -7.85 -1.48
C GLY A 396 -7.44 -7.42 -2.10
N HIS A 397 -8.38 -6.99 -1.27
CA HIS A 397 -9.63 -6.39 -1.73
C HIS A 397 -9.44 -4.87 -1.90
N GLY A 398 -10.02 -4.34 -2.96
CA GLY A 398 -9.82 -2.95 -3.31
C GLY A 398 -8.50 -2.75 -4.03
N ASP A 399 -7.58 -2.03 -3.46
CA ASP A 399 -6.24 -1.87 -3.99
C ASP A 399 -5.23 -2.75 -3.29
N ASN A 400 -4.49 -3.53 -4.05
CA ASN A 400 -3.43 -4.38 -3.52
C ASN A 400 -2.45 -3.61 -2.63
N SER A 401 -2.23 -2.34 -2.90
CA SER A 401 -1.32 -1.50 -2.12
C SER A 401 -1.77 -1.27 -0.68
N LEU A 402 -3.08 -1.28 -0.39
CA LEU A 402 -3.57 -1.29 0.99
C LEU A 402 -3.15 -2.58 1.72
N ALA A 403 -3.08 -3.69 0.98
CA ALA A 403 -2.69 -4.95 1.57
C ALA A 403 -1.19 -5.02 1.83
N TRP A 404 -0.36 -4.87 0.80
CA TRP A 404 1.07 -5.09 0.96
C TRP A 404 1.81 -3.98 1.70
N GLY A 405 1.36 -2.73 1.62
CA GLY A 405 1.94 -1.63 2.40
C GLY A 405 1.85 -1.89 3.90
N TRP A 406 0.68 -2.21 4.41
CA TRP A 406 0.47 -2.56 5.82
C TRP A 406 1.15 -3.88 6.20
N ALA A 407 1.16 -4.87 5.29
CA ALA A 407 1.83 -6.15 5.55
C ALA A 407 3.35 -5.99 5.72
N PHE A 408 4.00 -5.24 4.81
CA PHE A 408 5.44 -4.97 4.88
C PHE A 408 5.83 -4.14 6.11
N LEU A 409 4.99 -3.21 6.52
CA LEU A 409 5.24 -2.43 7.72
C LEU A 409 4.99 -3.25 8.99
N GLY A 410 3.85 -3.95 9.06
CA GLY A 410 3.43 -4.72 10.24
C GLY A 410 4.39 -5.87 10.57
N ILE A 411 4.86 -6.61 9.56
CA ILE A 411 5.80 -7.71 9.82
C ILE A 411 7.11 -7.23 10.47
N GLN A 412 7.57 -6.02 10.16
CA GLN A 412 8.77 -5.43 10.77
C GLN A 412 8.57 -5.07 12.23
N LEU A 413 7.33 -4.89 12.68
CA LEU A 413 6.96 -4.60 14.06
C LEU A 413 6.58 -5.84 14.85
N SER A 414 6.54 -7.00 14.23
CA SER A 414 6.12 -8.26 14.87
C SER A 414 7.01 -8.67 16.05
N GLY A 415 8.29 -8.27 16.03
CA GLY A 415 9.30 -8.77 16.96
C GLY A 415 9.82 -10.17 16.63
N ASN A 416 9.45 -10.72 15.47
CA ASN A 416 9.89 -12.03 15.01
C ASN A 416 10.75 -11.89 13.75
N ASP A 417 12.06 -11.95 13.93
CA ASP A 417 13.03 -11.77 12.85
C ASP A 417 12.95 -12.87 11.78
N ILE A 418 12.61 -14.10 12.17
CA ILE A 418 12.47 -15.24 11.23
C ILE A 418 11.28 -14.98 10.31
N ALA A 419 10.12 -14.67 10.86
CA ALA A 419 8.93 -14.36 10.08
C ALA A 419 9.14 -13.14 9.19
N THR A 420 9.81 -12.11 9.72
CA THR A 420 10.16 -10.89 8.96
C THR A 420 11.05 -11.24 7.76
N ARG A 421 12.11 -12.01 7.97
CA ARG A 421 12.98 -12.49 6.88
C ARG A 421 12.21 -13.33 5.87
N SER A 422 11.43 -14.31 6.35
CA SER A 422 10.65 -15.20 5.49
C SER A 422 9.74 -14.44 4.54
N LEU A 423 9.00 -13.44 5.04
CA LEU A 423 8.08 -12.65 4.23
C LEU A 423 8.81 -11.68 3.30
N LEU A 424 9.76 -10.92 3.83
CA LEU A 424 10.42 -9.86 3.07
C LEU A 424 11.37 -10.43 2.00
N ASP A 425 12.15 -11.47 2.31
CA ASP A 425 13.08 -12.07 1.33
C ASP A 425 12.33 -12.70 0.16
N TYR A 426 11.21 -13.37 0.43
CA TYR A 426 10.35 -13.89 -0.63
C TYR A 426 9.84 -12.77 -1.55
N ASN A 427 9.50 -11.61 -0.99
CA ASN A 427 8.86 -10.53 -1.72
C ASN A 427 9.85 -9.50 -2.34
N LYS A 428 11.16 -9.67 -2.21
CA LYS A 428 12.16 -8.80 -2.87
C LYS A 428 11.92 -8.70 -4.39
N ALA A 429 11.62 -9.83 -5.02
CA ALA A 429 11.33 -9.88 -6.45
C ALA A 429 10.07 -9.08 -6.81
N PHE A 430 9.00 -9.21 -6.03
CA PHE A 430 7.77 -8.43 -6.19
C PHE A 430 8.06 -6.92 -6.08
N ILE A 431 8.83 -6.52 -5.06
CA ILE A 431 9.20 -5.10 -4.86
C ILE A 431 10.00 -4.58 -6.06
N ASN A 432 10.97 -5.35 -6.56
CA ASN A 432 11.75 -4.96 -7.74
C ASN A 432 10.87 -4.81 -8.99
N MET A 433 9.89 -5.70 -9.17
CA MET A 433 8.96 -5.65 -10.31
C MET A 433 7.92 -4.51 -10.19
N ALA A 434 7.55 -4.12 -8.96
CA ALA A 434 6.60 -3.04 -8.73
C ALA A 434 7.19 -1.63 -8.93
N ARG A 435 8.51 -1.48 -8.94
CA ARG A 435 9.17 -0.19 -9.20
C ARG A 435 9.02 0.24 -10.65
N THR A 436 9.01 1.54 -10.88
CA THR A 436 9.08 2.13 -12.22
C THR A 436 10.46 2.75 -12.47
N HIS A 437 10.77 3.07 -13.72
CA HIS A 437 12.05 3.65 -14.12
C HIS A 437 12.24 5.09 -13.61
N ASP A 438 11.16 5.79 -13.33
CA ASP A 438 11.11 7.18 -12.85
C ASP A 438 11.01 7.30 -11.32
N GLY A 439 11.07 6.19 -10.59
CA GLY A 439 11.16 6.16 -9.15
C GLY A 439 9.86 5.87 -8.40
N ALA A 440 8.72 5.79 -9.08
CA ALA A 440 7.45 5.40 -8.48
C ALA A 440 7.37 3.89 -8.21
N PHE A 441 6.29 3.51 -7.56
CA PHE A 441 5.80 2.13 -7.48
C PHE A 441 4.41 2.06 -8.10
N VAL A 442 4.08 0.90 -8.63
CA VAL A 442 2.79 0.66 -9.26
C VAL A 442 2.13 -0.58 -8.71
N ILE A 443 0.80 -0.60 -8.78
CA ILE A 443 0.02 -1.79 -8.47
C ILE A 443 0.28 -2.82 -9.57
N GLN A 444 0.77 -3.98 -9.17
CA GLN A 444 0.88 -5.12 -10.06
C GLN A 444 -0.47 -5.83 -10.17
N PRO A 445 -0.76 -6.52 -11.28
CA PRO A 445 -1.96 -7.33 -11.41
C PRO A 445 -2.11 -8.31 -10.25
N GLY A 446 -3.30 -8.44 -9.72
CA GLY A 446 -3.62 -9.27 -8.56
C GLY A 446 -5.01 -9.86 -8.65
N ARG A 447 -5.55 -10.20 -7.49
CA ARG A 447 -6.86 -10.85 -7.33
C ARG A 447 -7.99 -10.13 -8.04
N ASN A 448 -8.12 -8.86 -7.78
CA ASN A 448 -9.06 -8.01 -8.46
C ASN A 448 -8.33 -7.46 -9.65
N LEU A 449 -8.43 -8.16 -10.72
CA LEU A 449 -7.79 -7.96 -11.98
C LEU A 449 -7.69 -6.50 -12.43
N HIS A 450 -8.60 -5.74 -11.98
CA HIS A 450 -8.78 -4.38 -12.32
C HIS A 450 -8.88 -3.64 -11.04
N GLU A 451 -7.78 -3.57 -10.41
CA GLU A 451 -7.67 -2.52 -9.46
C GLU A 451 -7.98 -1.24 -10.20
N LYS A 452 -9.28 -1.10 -10.45
CA LYS A 452 -9.78 0.22 -10.66
C LYS A 452 -9.18 0.95 -9.50
N ALA A 453 -8.44 2.00 -9.78
CA ALA A 453 -8.13 2.99 -8.78
C ALA A 453 -9.45 3.60 -8.32
N TYR A 454 -10.25 2.79 -7.62
CA TYR A 454 -11.55 3.19 -7.12
C TYR A 454 -11.42 4.39 -6.22
N TYR A 455 -10.32 4.39 -5.48
CA TYR A 455 -10.13 5.30 -4.37
C TYR A 455 -8.77 5.96 -4.40
N MET A 456 -7.88 5.59 -5.30
CA MET A 456 -6.47 5.92 -5.20
C MET A 456 -5.79 5.94 -6.56
N SER A 457 -4.80 6.81 -6.70
CA SER A 457 -3.92 6.79 -7.85
C SER A 457 -3.17 5.45 -7.95
N PRO A 458 -3.08 4.86 -9.13
CA PRO A 458 -2.33 3.62 -9.33
C PRO A 458 -0.82 3.76 -9.13
N ARG A 459 -0.31 4.98 -8.98
CA ARG A 459 1.11 5.29 -8.74
C ARG A 459 1.34 6.00 -7.42
N ILE A 460 0.61 7.06 -7.10
CA ILE A 460 0.82 7.86 -5.89
C ILE A 460 0.61 7.02 -4.63
N HIS A 461 -0.51 6.31 -4.55
CA HIS A 461 -0.85 5.52 -3.38
C HIS A 461 0.17 4.39 -3.10
N PRO A 462 0.52 3.49 -4.06
CA PRO A 462 1.52 2.45 -3.81
C PRO A 462 2.90 3.02 -3.53
N THR A 463 3.27 4.15 -4.17
CA THR A 463 4.53 4.81 -3.93
C THR A 463 4.62 5.34 -2.50
N ALA A 464 3.57 6.01 -2.00
CA ALA A 464 3.52 6.49 -0.62
C ALA A 464 3.60 5.35 0.40
N ALA A 465 2.86 4.26 0.17
CA ALA A 465 2.93 3.07 1.01
C ALA A 465 4.35 2.48 1.07
N MET A 466 5.05 2.42 -0.06
CA MET A 466 6.44 1.92 -0.11
C MET A 466 7.45 2.88 0.53
N VAL A 467 7.27 4.19 0.42
CA VAL A 467 8.09 5.16 1.16
C VAL A 467 8.04 4.89 2.66
N ILE A 468 6.83 4.65 3.20
CA ILE A 468 6.64 4.35 4.63
C ILE A 468 7.28 3.00 4.99
N ALA A 469 7.04 1.96 4.19
CA ALA A 469 7.48 0.59 4.48
C ALA A 469 8.99 0.39 4.31
N LEU A 470 9.64 1.08 3.35
CA LEU A 470 11.09 1.02 3.10
C LEU A 470 11.88 2.05 3.92
N GLY A 471 11.25 3.15 4.32
CA GLY A 471 11.88 4.24 5.07
C GLY A 471 12.11 3.94 6.57
N THR A 472 12.27 2.68 6.95
CA THR A 472 12.33 2.24 8.36
C THR A 472 13.75 2.19 8.94
N GLU A 473 14.78 2.60 8.22
CA GLU A 473 16.16 2.66 8.74
C GLU A 473 16.27 3.66 9.89
N LYS A 474 15.61 4.80 9.76
CA LYS A 474 15.48 5.83 10.79
C LYS A 474 14.00 6.12 11.00
N PRO A 475 13.29 5.23 11.72
CA PRO A 475 11.86 5.37 11.90
C PRO A 475 11.54 6.69 12.57
N LYS A 476 10.50 7.35 12.10
CA LYS A 476 10.03 8.65 12.61
C LYS A 476 8.58 8.60 13.09
N LEU A 477 7.84 7.59 12.66
CA LEU A 477 6.43 7.43 12.94
C LEU A 477 6.19 6.41 14.04
N ARG A 478 5.13 6.60 14.80
CA ARG A 478 4.64 5.60 15.75
C ARG A 478 4.33 4.28 15.03
N ILE A 479 3.70 4.39 13.88
CA ILE A 479 3.40 3.22 13.02
C ILE A 479 4.66 2.53 12.46
N GLN A 480 5.83 3.15 12.55
CA GLN A 480 7.14 2.54 12.24
C GLN A 480 7.86 2.01 13.50
N GLY A 481 7.22 2.06 14.66
CA GLY A 481 7.76 1.55 15.92
C GLY A 481 8.52 2.58 16.75
N VAL A 482 8.41 3.87 16.46
CA VAL A 482 8.91 4.91 17.37
C VAL A 482 8.08 4.86 18.66
N LYS A 483 8.75 4.77 19.81
CA LYS A 483 8.07 4.79 21.11
C LYS A 483 7.44 6.16 21.37
N GLY A 484 6.23 6.20 21.89
CA GLY A 484 5.61 7.43 22.40
C GLY A 484 6.48 8.07 23.46
N LYS A 485 6.42 9.38 23.57
CA LYS A 485 6.98 10.04 24.74
C LYS A 485 6.17 9.57 25.95
N PRO A 486 6.80 9.25 27.11
CA PRO A 486 6.06 9.03 28.32
C PRO A 486 5.16 10.26 28.53
N GLN A 487 3.88 10.04 28.75
CA GLN A 487 2.99 11.11 29.17
C GLN A 487 3.51 11.63 30.51
N SER A 488 3.96 12.87 30.52
CA SER A 488 4.41 13.57 31.75
C SER A 488 3.21 14.11 32.49
#